data_d976a892e6a720176e1df6397058418a
#
_entry.id   d976a892e6a720176e1df6397058418a
#
_cell.length_a   1.000
_cell.length_b   1.000
_cell.length_c   1.000
_cell.angle_alpha   90.00
_cell.angle_beta   90.00
_cell.angle_gamma   90.00
#
_symmetry.space_group_name_H-M   'P 1'
#
loop_
_entity.id
_entity.type
_entity.pdbx_description
1 polymer ?
#
loop_
_entity_poly.entity_id
_entity_poly.type
_entity_poly.pdbx_seq_one_letter_code
_entity_poly.pdbx_strand_id
1 'polypeptide(L)'
;MKKTKLTTTFNLLREHGACASGYRRLAHHLGSVDAYGADTPINLLIILESNGLDDFLWCLRATKEDSGKVSRHLAADFAEAALHTYEDKYPGDNRPRLAISAARGMAESDPHGSAWSAAWSAARSAAESAARSAAESA
;
A
#
# COMPACT_ATOMS: atom_id res chain seq x y z
N MET A 1 2.59 -5.10 -22.15
CA MET A 1 2.26 -4.40 -20.87
C MET A 1 3.47 -3.67 -20.36
N LYS A 2 3.39 -2.36 -20.26
CA LYS A 2 4.41 -1.60 -19.55
C LYS A 2 4.28 -1.89 -18.06
N LYS A 3 5.24 -2.61 -17.48
CA LYS A 3 5.33 -2.74 -16.03
C LYS A 3 5.67 -1.36 -15.46
N THR A 4 4.72 -0.77 -14.76
CA THR A 4 4.96 0.49 -14.05
C THR A 4 5.96 0.21 -12.94
N LYS A 5 7.15 0.75 -13.09
CA LYS A 5 8.22 0.58 -12.12
C LYS A 5 8.17 1.74 -11.14
N LEU A 6 7.78 1.47 -9.90
CA LEU A 6 7.79 2.48 -8.86
C LEU A 6 9.18 2.56 -8.25
N THR A 7 9.72 3.77 -8.18
CA THR A 7 11.03 4.04 -7.60
C THR A 7 10.97 5.18 -6.59
N THR A 8 11.89 5.16 -5.64
CA THR A 8 12.14 6.26 -4.71
C THR A 8 13.63 6.61 -4.72
N THR A 9 14.05 7.54 -3.88
CA THR A 9 15.45 7.87 -3.64
C THR A 9 15.67 8.11 -2.15
N PHE A 10 16.91 8.04 -1.68
CA PHE A 10 17.21 8.38 -0.29
C PHE A 10 16.78 9.81 0.07
N ASN A 11 16.95 10.75 -0.86
CA ASN A 11 16.50 12.13 -0.65
C ASN A 11 14.98 12.23 -0.50
N LEU A 12 14.21 11.54 -1.34
CA LEU A 12 12.74 11.49 -1.23
C LEU A 12 12.29 10.87 0.09
N LEU A 13 12.95 9.80 0.52
CA LEU A 13 12.64 9.15 1.81
C LEU A 13 12.86 10.12 2.97
N ARG A 14 13.96 10.86 2.98
CA ARG A 14 14.23 11.89 3.99
C ARG A 14 13.21 13.01 3.94
N GLU A 15 12.91 13.51 2.76
CA GLU A 15 11.96 14.60 2.53
C GLU A 15 10.56 14.27 3.07
N HIS A 16 10.14 13.02 2.93
CA HIS A 16 8.84 12.53 3.41
C HIS A 16 8.86 12.03 4.86
N GLY A 17 9.99 12.12 5.54
CA GLY A 17 10.09 11.81 6.95
C GLY A 17 10.23 10.32 7.29
N ALA A 18 10.95 9.57 6.47
CA ALA A 18 11.21 8.15 6.75
C ALA A 18 11.86 7.97 8.14
N CYS A 19 11.48 6.91 8.85
CA CYS A 19 12.04 6.63 10.15
C CYS A 19 13.54 6.28 10.05
N ALA A 20 14.30 6.69 11.06
CA ALA A 20 15.76 6.52 11.04
C ALA A 20 16.18 5.05 10.95
N SER A 21 15.46 4.14 11.61
CA SER A 21 15.78 2.71 11.61
C SER A 21 15.57 2.07 10.22
N GLY A 22 14.45 2.36 9.57
CA GLY A 22 14.17 1.86 8.21
C GLY A 22 15.15 2.43 7.19
N TYR A 23 15.43 3.72 7.28
CA TYR A 23 16.40 4.39 6.41
C TYR A 23 17.79 3.76 6.53
N ARG A 24 18.28 3.53 7.74
CA ARG A 24 19.59 2.89 7.99
C ARG A 24 19.63 1.45 7.49
N ARG A 25 18.55 0.70 7.66
CA ARG A 25 18.47 -0.69 7.19
C ARG A 25 18.61 -0.75 5.67
N LEU A 26 17.91 0.11 4.96
CA LEU A 26 17.98 0.21 3.51
C LEU A 26 19.38 0.65 3.06
N ALA A 27 19.95 1.66 3.71
CA ALA A 27 21.30 2.14 3.42
C ALA A 27 22.33 1.02 3.58
N HIS A 28 22.24 0.25 4.64
CA HIS A 28 23.12 -0.90 4.87
C HIS A 28 22.96 -1.97 3.79
N HIS A 29 21.75 -2.27 3.40
CA HIS A 29 21.45 -3.25 2.33
C HIS A 29 22.07 -2.83 0.98
N LEU A 30 22.08 -1.54 0.68
CA LEU A 30 22.60 -0.99 -0.58
C LEU A 30 24.08 -0.56 -0.48
N GLY A 31 24.75 -0.81 0.64
CA GLY A 31 26.14 -0.47 0.89
C GLY A 31 26.26 0.78 1.76
N SER A 32 25.84 1.91 1.27
CA SER A 32 25.71 3.19 1.98
C SER A 32 24.97 4.19 1.10
N VAL A 33 24.47 5.28 1.70
CA VAL A 33 23.83 6.36 0.95
C VAL A 33 24.83 6.98 -0.05
N ASP A 34 26.07 7.20 0.38
CA ASP A 34 27.10 7.79 -0.48
C ASP A 34 27.50 6.86 -1.64
N ALA A 35 27.66 5.58 -1.35
CA ALA A 35 28.07 4.59 -2.36
C ALA A 35 26.97 4.35 -3.42
N TYR A 36 25.71 4.27 -2.97
CA TYR A 36 24.57 4.06 -3.87
C TYR A 36 24.19 5.34 -4.61
N GLY A 37 24.22 6.46 -3.92
CA GLY A 37 23.82 7.78 -4.42
C GLY A 37 22.47 8.21 -3.87
N ALA A 38 22.43 9.40 -3.27
CA ALA A 38 21.22 9.92 -2.60
C ALA A 38 20.05 10.16 -3.56
N ASP A 39 20.33 10.37 -4.84
CA ASP A 39 19.32 10.58 -5.89
C ASP A 39 19.21 9.42 -6.89
N THR A 40 19.90 8.32 -6.64
CA THR A 40 19.84 7.13 -7.49
C THR A 40 18.51 6.41 -7.27
N PRO A 41 17.74 6.10 -8.32
CA PRO A 41 16.47 5.42 -8.17
C PRO A 41 16.58 4.06 -7.48
N ILE A 42 15.72 3.82 -6.51
CA ILE A 42 15.59 2.57 -5.78
C ILE A 42 14.24 1.95 -6.14
N ASN A 43 14.25 0.76 -6.74
CA ASN A 43 13.00 0.03 -7.00
C ASN A 43 12.35 -0.34 -5.65
N LEU A 44 11.05 -0.07 -5.51
CA LEU A 44 10.33 -0.38 -4.27
C LEU A 44 10.38 -1.86 -3.90
N LEU A 45 10.53 -2.76 -4.87
CA LEU A 45 10.69 -4.19 -4.59
C LEU A 45 11.98 -4.50 -3.81
N ILE A 46 13.02 -3.67 -3.98
CA ILE A 46 14.24 -3.77 -3.17
C ILE A 46 13.93 -3.46 -1.71
N ILE A 47 13.08 -2.47 -1.47
CA ILE A 47 12.66 -2.10 -0.11
C ILE A 47 11.83 -3.20 0.52
N LEU A 48 10.95 -3.84 -0.25
CA LEU A 48 10.18 -4.99 0.22
C LEU A 48 11.12 -6.13 0.68
N GLU A 49 12.13 -6.42 -0.10
CA GLU A 49 13.13 -7.45 0.19
C GLU A 49 13.98 -7.12 1.43
N SER A 50 14.46 -5.87 1.50
CA SER A 50 15.36 -5.40 2.55
C SER A 50 14.66 -5.12 3.88
N ASN A 51 13.52 -4.44 3.84
CA ASN A 51 12.86 -3.84 4.99
C ASN A 51 11.51 -4.48 5.34
N GLY A 52 10.90 -5.22 4.42
CA GLY A 52 9.61 -5.87 4.62
C GLY A 52 8.42 -5.06 4.13
N LEU A 53 7.22 -5.61 4.34
CA LEU A 53 5.97 -5.10 3.78
C LEU A 53 5.59 -3.72 4.32
N ASP A 54 5.75 -3.48 5.61
CA ASP A 54 5.34 -2.21 6.24
C ASP A 54 6.10 -1.02 5.65
N ASP A 55 7.41 -1.14 5.51
CA ASP A 55 8.26 -0.10 4.92
C ASP A 55 7.97 0.07 3.43
N PHE A 56 7.73 -1.03 2.71
CA PHE A 56 7.30 -0.99 1.31
C PHE A 56 6.02 -0.17 1.15
N LEU A 57 5.00 -0.45 1.96
CA LEU A 57 3.72 0.27 1.90
C LEU A 57 3.88 1.75 2.27
N TRP A 58 4.71 2.03 3.28
CA TRP A 58 5.03 3.40 3.65
C TRP A 58 5.65 4.16 2.47
N CYS A 59 6.55 3.53 1.72
CA CYS A 59 7.27 4.14 0.60
C CYS A 59 6.40 4.52 -0.58
N LEU A 60 5.17 4.01 -0.68
CA LEU A 60 4.24 4.40 -1.74
C LEU A 60 3.94 5.91 -1.74
N ARG A 61 4.14 6.59 -0.62
CA ARG A 61 4.00 8.06 -0.49
C ARG A 61 5.21 8.85 -0.99
N ALA A 62 6.33 8.19 -1.20
CA ALA A 62 7.63 8.81 -1.49
C ALA A 62 8.21 8.35 -2.83
N THR A 63 7.37 8.00 -3.79
CA THR A 63 7.80 7.56 -5.12
C THR A 63 8.04 8.75 -6.05
N LYS A 64 8.93 8.59 -7.01
CA LYS A 64 9.14 9.55 -8.11
C LYS A 64 7.94 9.56 -9.06
N GLU A 65 7.37 8.39 -9.29
CA GLU A 65 6.21 8.17 -10.13
C GLU A 65 4.93 8.33 -9.30
N ASP A 66 3.81 8.60 -9.99
CA ASP A 66 2.50 8.62 -9.34
C ASP A 66 2.10 7.19 -8.92
N SER A 67 2.00 6.97 -7.63
CA SER A 67 1.64 5.69 -7.04
C SER A 67 0.14 5.56 -6.69
N GLY A 68 -0.65 6.59 -6.97
CA GLY A 68 -2.05 6.65 -6.56
C GLY A 68 -2.87 5.45 -7.02
N LYS A 69 -2.80 5.11 -8.30
CA LYS A 69 -3.50 3.96 -8.87
C LYS A 69 -3.07 2.63 -8.24
N VAL A 70 -1.76 2.41 -8.14
CA VAL A 70 -1.21 1.18 -7.55
C VAL A 70 -1.60 1.06 -6.08
N SER A 71 -1.51 2.15 -5.32
CA SER A 71 -1.89 2.17 -3.90
C SER A 71 -3.36 1.78 -3.69
N ARG A 72 -4.25 2.24 -4.56
CA ARG A 72 -5.69 1.94 -4.48
C ARG A 72 -5.99 0.49 -4.78
N HIS A 73 -5.38 -0.05 -5.82
CA HIS A 73 -5.53 -1.48 -6.16
C HIS A 73 -4.98 -2.37 -5.04
N LEU A 74 -3.84 -2.03 -4.45
CA LEU A 74 -3.28 -2.77 -3.32
C LEU A 74 -4.22 -2.73 -2.11
N ALA A 75 -4.78 -1.57 -1.79
CA ALA A 75 -5.74 -1.44 -0.70
C ALA A 75 -6.97 -2.33 -0.91
N ALA A 76 -7.51 -2.34 -2.13
CA ALA A 76 -8.64 -3.19 -2.49
C ALA A 76 -8.29 -4.67 -2.40
N ASP A 77 -7.09 -5.05 -2.84
CA ASP A 77 -6.61 -6.43 -2.79
C ASP A 77 -6.47 -6.92 -1.34
N PHE A 78 -5.93 -6.10 -0.45
CA PHE A 78 -5.82 -6.45 0.97
C PHE A 78 -7.20 -6.59 1.63
N ALA A 79 -8.12 -5.68 1.31
CA ALA A 79 -9.50 -5.77 1.82
C ALA A 79 -10.19 -7.04 1.32
N GLU A 80 -10.00 -7.40 0.04
CA GLU A 80 -10.57 -8.62 -0.54
C GLU A 80 -10.00 -9.89 0.11
N ALA A 81 -8.71 -9.90 0.42
CA ALA A 81 -8.08 -11.03 1.10
C ALA A 81 -8.70 -11.31 2.47
N ALA A 82 -9.15 -10.27 3.17
CA ALA A 82 -9.84 -10.39 4.46
C ALA A 82 -11.34 -10.64 4.32
N LEU A 83 -11.91 -10.45 3.14
CA LEU A 83 -13.36 -10.46 2.91
C LEU A 83 -14.00 -11.83 3.18
N HIS A 84 -13.30 -12.91 2.88
CA HIS A 84 -13.82 -14.28 3.08
C HIS A 84 -14.27 -14.53 4.51
N THR A 85 -13.48 -14.10 5.49
CA THR A 85 -13.82 -14.27 6.91
C THR A 85 -15.11 -13.54 7.28
N TYR A 86 -15.29 -12.34 6.72
CA TYR A 86 -16.50 -11.56 6.95
C TYR A 86 -17.71 -12.21 6.27
N GLU A 87 -17.59 -12.59 5.00
CA GLU A 87 -18.69 -13.18 4.22
C GLU A 87 -19.11 -14.53 4.76
N ASP A 88 -18.18 -15.33 5.30
CA ASP A 88 -18.50 -16.59 5.94
C ASP A 88 -19.39 -16.41 7.18
N LYS A 89 -19.17 -15.32 7.92
CA LYS A 89 -19.94 -14.99 9.11
C LYS A 89 -21.26 -14.27 8.78
N TYR A 90 -21.25 -13.43 7.75
CA TYR A 90 -22.39 -12.61 7.34
C TYR A 90 -22.69 -12.77 5.84
N PRO A 91 -23.16 -13.96 5.41
CA PRO A 91 -23.27 -14.29 3.97
C PRO A 91 -24.27 -13.41 3.21
N GLY A 92 -25.19 -12.75 3.89
CA GLY A 92 -26.16 -11.86 3.27
C GLY A 92 -25.70 -10.41 3.15
N ASP A 93 -24.55 -10.05 3.73
CA ASP A 93 -24.07 -8.67 3.72
C ASP A 93 -23.03 -8.47 2.60
N ASN A 94 -23.44 -7.81 1.52
CA ASN A 94 -22.58 -7.54 0.36
C ASN A 94 -21.96 -6.13 0.37
N ARG A 95 -22.18 -5.34 1.44
CA ARG A 95 -21.67 -3.96 1.52
C ARG A 95 -20.14 -3.88 1.41
N PRO A 96 -19.38 -4.73 2.12
CA PRO A 96 -17.90 -4.71 1.97
C PRO A 96 -17.44 -5.02 0.55
N ARG A 97 -18.08 -5.99 -0.11
CA ARG A 97 -17.75 -6.35 -1.49
C ARG A 97 -18.04 -5.20 -2.46
N LEU A 98 -19.16 -4.52 -2.29
CA LEU A 98 -19.51 -3.34 -3.09
C LEU A 98 -18.52 -2.20 -2.88
N ALA A 99 -18.07 -1.99 -1.64
CA ALA A 99 -17.07 -0.97 -1.33
C ALA A 99 -15.72 -1.26 -2.01
N ILE A 100 -15.29 -2.51 -2.02
CA ILE A 100 -14.04 -2.93 -2.70
C ILE A 100 -14.16 -2.72 -4.21
N SER A 101 -15.28 -3.11 -4.81
CA SER A 101 -15.54 -2.90 -6.24
C SER A 101 -15.54 -1.41 -6.60
N ALA A 102 -16.14 -0.57 -5.76
CA ALA A 102 -16.15 0.88 -5.95
C ALA A 102 -14.72 1.45 -5.87
N ALA A 103 -13.91 1.00 -4.93
CA ALA A 103 -12.52 1.43 -4.78
C ALA A 103 -11.68 1.10 -6.02
N ARG A 104 -11.86 -0.09 -6.60
CA ARG A 104 -11.19 -0.49 -7.83
C ARG A 104 -11.63 0.36 -9.02
N GLY A 105 -12.92 0.60 -9.16
CA GLY A 105 -13.48 1.45 -10.22
C GLY A 105 -12.94 2.87 -10.16
N MET A 106 -12.85 3.45 -8.97
CA MET A 106 -12.30 4.79 -8.76
C MET A 106 -10.80 4.85 -9.03
N ALA A 107 -10.05 3.80 -8.73
CA ALA A 107 -8.63 3.74 -9.04
C ALA A 107 -8.36 3.88 -10.55
N GLU A 108 -9.28 3.43 -11.39
CA GLU A 108 -9.16 3.55 -12.85
C GLU A 108 -9.69 4.89 -13.38
N SER A 109 -10.77 5.43 -12.80
CA SER A 109 -11.49 6.59 -13.35
C SER A 109 -11.05 7.93 -12.75
N ASP A 110 -10.61 7.96 -11.51
CA ASP A 110 -10.25 9.20 -10.80
C ASP A 110 -9.03 8.97 -9.92
N PRO A 111 -7.84 8.99 -10.50
CA PRO A 111 -6.61 8.71 -9.76
C PRO A 111 -6.25 9.73 -8.68
N HIS A 112 -6.87 10.90 -8.67
CA HIS A 112 -6.52 11.96 -7.70
C HIS A 112 -7.72 12.50 -6.91
N GLY A 113 -8.90 11.93 -7.09
CA GLY A 113 -10.14 12.48 -6.56
C GLY A 113 -10.40 12.24 -5.08
N SER A 114 -11.21 13.13 -4.49
CA SER A 114 -11.67 13.03 -3.09
C SER A 114 -12.60 11.83 -2.86
N ALA A 115 -13.29 11.39 -3.89
CA ALA A 115 -14.13 10.18 -3.85
C ALA A 115 -13.33 8.93 -3.47
N TRP A 116 -12.04 8.92 -3.78
CA TRP A 116 -11.12 7.87 -3.38
C TRP A 116 -11.02 7.70 -1.86
N SER A 117 -10.98 8.80 -1.11
CA SER A 117 -10.90 8.75 0.35
C SER A 117 -12.08 8.00 0.96
N ALA A 118 -13.28 8.19 0.43
CA ALA A 118 -14.48 7.49 0.89
C ALA A 118 -14.39 5.98 0.57
N ALA A 119 -13.97 5.63 -0.63
CA ALA A 119 -13.80 4.24 -1.05
C ALA A 119 -12.72 3.54 -0.23
N TRP A 120 -11.58 4.20 0.01
CA TRP A 120 -10.51 3.69 0.86
C TRP A 120 -11.01 3.43 2.28
N SER A 121 -11.72 4.41 2.87
CA SER A 121 -12.28 4.27 4.23
C SER A 121 -13.25 3.10 4.31
N ALA A 122 -14.11 2.92 3.31
CA ALA A 122 -15.05 1.81 3.25
C ALA A 122 -14.34 0.45 3.15
N ALA A 123 -13.34 0.34 2.29
CA ALA A 123 -12.56 -0.89 2.11
C ALA A 123 -11.78 -1.23 3.40
N ARG A 124 -11.19 -0.23 4.03
CA ARG A 124 -10.48 -0.40 5.30
C ARG A 124 -11.43 -0.86 6.41
N SER A 125 -12.57 -0.23 6.55
CA SER A 125 -13.59 -0.62 7.54
C SER A 125 -14.05 -2.06 7.34
N ALA A 126 -14.24 -2.47 6.09
CA ALA A 126 -14.59 -3.86 5.76
C ALA A 126 -13.49 -4.84 6.19
N ALA A 127 -12.25 -4.52 5.90
CA ALA A 127 -11.09 -5.34 6.27
C ALA A 127 -10.93 -5.44 7.80
N GLU A 128 -11.09 -4.32 8.51
CA GLU A 128 -11.01 -4.28 9.97
C GLU A 128 -12.13 -5.10 10.61
N SER A 129 -13.36 -5.01 10.08
CA SER A 129 -14.50 -5.80 10.55
C SER A 129 -14.27 -7.30 10.33
N ALA A 130 -13.73 -7.68 9.17
CA ALA A 130 -13.41 -9.06 8.87
C ALA A 130 -12.32 -9.60 9.81
N ALA A 131 -11.27 -8.83 10.05
CA ALA A 131 -10.19 -9.20 10.95
C ALA A 131 -10.68 -9.36 12.40
N ARG A 132 -11.57 -8.47 12.86
CA ARG A 132 -12.19 -8.56 14.19
C ARG A 132 -13.04 -9.82 14.31
N SER A 133 -13.85 -10.11 13.30
CA SER A 133 -14.68 -11.32 13.27
C SER A 133 -13.84 -12.59 13.31
N ALA A 134 -12.70 -12.61 12.62
CA ALA A 134 -11.76 -13.71 12.66
C ALA A 134 -11.19 -13.92 14.07
N ALA A 135 -10.80 -12.84 14.75
CA ALA A 135 -10.26 -12.88 16.11
C ALA A 135 -11.29 -13.38 17.12
N GLU A 136 -12.58 -12.98 16.97
CA GLU A 136 -13.66 -13.42 17.85
C GLU A 136 -14.01 -14.90 17.66
N SER A 137 -13.71 -15.46 16.50
CA SER A 137 -14.03 -16.85 16.15
C SER A 137 -12.93 -17.84 16.57
N ALA A 138 -11.76 -17.33 16.99
CA ALA A 138 -10.60 -18.14 17.35
C ALA A 138 -10.68 -18.73 18.76
#